data_74ff8e01a8af642833cd3eb93d1c75f6
#
_entry.id   74ff8e01a8af642833cd3eb93d1c75f6
#
_cell.length_a   1.000
_cell.length_b   1.000
_cell.length_c   1.000
_cell.angle_alpha   90.00
_cell.angle_beta   90.00
_cell.angle_gamma   90.00
#
_symmetry.space_group_name_H-M   'P 1'
#
loop_
_entity.id
_entity.type
_entity.pdbx_description
1 polymer ?
#
loop_
_entity_poly.entity_id
_entity_poly.type
_entity_poly.pdbx_seq_one_letter_code
_entity_poly.pdbx_strand_id
1 'polypeptide(L)'
;MINNIKKLVPNAEFLYVGTKKGLEADIIPREQIPFVTLDISGFERHLTMKNFVVAGKALKAVMKARSIVKNFKPDVAIGTGGYVCGPILMAASLMGIPALIQEQNAIPGVTNKILARFVDKIAVGYKRALSYFPENKVVFTGNPIRDDILLSTRNEGLMEFSLDTTKKTILVSGGSRGAHSINKAMLEVHKHFANNYRVQIMHVTGKNEYDFVKNGLADLGVNLDKVDNLAVYPYLYDMPKALAATDIAVFRAGATSLAELTARGVPAVLIPYPFAAENHQEFNARELEKNGAAKVILNRELTGEKLINVLEEMLASENRLQEMVEASRNMGKPSAALAIAEMVVDLAKKTNY
;
A
#
# COMPACT_ATOMS: atom_id res chain seq x y z
N MET A 1 7.45 -10.69 0.20
CA MET A 1 7.15 -12.09 0.61
C MET A 1 7.92 -13.09 -0.24
N ILE A 2 7.73 -13.19 -1.56
CA ILE A 2 8.41 -14.17 -2.43
C ILE A 2 9.93 -14.19 -2.19
N ASN A 3 10.60 -13.03 -2.18
CA ASN A 3 12.04 -12.95 -1.94
C ASN A 3 12.44 -13.52 -0.56
N ASN A 4 11.62 -13.30 0.47
CA ASN A 4 11.91 -13.85 1.80
C ASN A 4 11.64 -15.36 1.86
N ILE A 5 10.63 -15.89 1.15
CA ILE A 5 10.43 -17.33 1.01
C ILE A 5 11.62 -17.96 0.27
N LYS A 6 12.12 -17.37 -0.81
CA LYS A 6 13.33 -17.85 -1.52
C LYS A 6 14.58 -17.84 -0.66
N LYS A 7 14.71 -16.88 0.28
CA LYS A 7 15.81 -16.87 1.26
C LYS A 7 15.72 -18.06 2.24
N LEU A 8 14.50 -18.44 2.65
CA LEU A 8 14.26 -19.55 3.58
C LEU A 8 14.28 -20.92 2.87
N VAL A 9 13.78 -20.97 1.63
CA VAL A 9 13.67 -22.17 0.80
C VAL A 9 14.14 -21.82 -0.62
N PRO A 10 15.45 -21.94 -0.93
CA PRO A 10 16.02 -21.49 -2.20
C PRO A 10 15.41 -22.13 -3.46
N ASN A 11 14.95 -23.37 -3.35
CA ASN A 11 14.34 -24.12 -4.45
C ASN A 11 12.81 -24.02 -4.50
N ALA A 12 12.20 -23.07 -3.79
CA ALA A 12 10.75 -22.89 -3.83
C ALA A 12 10.29 -22.43 -5.21
N GLU A 13 9.29 -23.11 -5.74
CA GLU A 13 8.61 -22.74 -6.98
C GLU A 13 7.37 -21.89 -6.69
N PHE A 14 7.10 -20.97 -7.57
CA PHE A 14 5.97 -20.02 -7.40
C PHE A 14 5.09 -20.01 -8.64
N LEU A 15 3.78 -19.94 -8.41
CA LEU A 15 2.79 -19.67 -9.43
C LEU A 15 1.91 -18.49 -8.96
N TYR A 16 1.91 -17.41 -9.71
CA TYR A 16 1.02 -16.28 -9.43
C TYR A 16 -0.28 -16.41 -10.22
N VAL A 17 -1.42 -16.26 -9.53
CA VAL A 17 -2.73 -16.25 -10.18
C VAL A 17 -3.37 -14.88 -10.01
N GLY A 18 -3.68 -14.24 -11.13
CA GLY A 18 -4.23 -12.88 -11.16
C GLY A 18 -5.30 -12.70 -12.23
N THR A 19 -5.63 -11.45 -12.54
CA THR A 19 -6.56 -11.07 -13.62
C THR A 19 -5.81 -10.62 -14.87
N LYS A 20 -6.47 -10.69 -16.03
CA LYS A 20 -5.87 -10.18 -17.30
C LYS A 20 -5.74 -8.66 -17.34
N LYS A 21 -6.53 -7.94 -16.55
CA LYS A 21 -6.66 -6.46 -16.61
C LYS A 21 -6.06 -5.76 -15.38
N GLY A 22 -5.53 -6.52 -14.42
CA GLY A 22 -4.90 -5.97 -13.23
C GLY A 22 -3.46 -5.53 -13.50
N LEU A 23 -2.91 -4.69 -12.63
CA LEU A 23 -1.50 -4.27 -12.70
C LEU A 23 -0.54 -5.47 -12.60
N GLU A 24 -0.98 -6.54 -11.94
CA GLU A 24 -0.25 -7.80 -11.82
C GLU A 24 0.06 -8.45 -13.19
N ALA A 25 -0.79 -8.23 -14.20
CA ALA A 25 -0.56 -8.78 -15.54
C ALA A 25 0.68 -8.21 -16.24
N ASP A 26 1.06 -6.97 -15.88
CA ASP A 26 2.26 -6.31 -16.41
C ASP A 26 3.48 -6.50 -15.50
N ILE A 27 3.27 -6.50 -14.17
CA ILE A 27 4.36 -6.51 -13.18
C ILE A 27 4.93 -7.93 -13.01
N ILE A 28 4.08 -8.94 -12.80
CA ILE A 28 4.52 -10.29 -12.43
C ILE A 28 5.38 -10.96 -13.51
N PRO A 29 5.07 -10.87 -14.82
CA PRO A 29 5.95 -11.40 -15.85
C PRO A 29 7.35 -10.76 -15.88
N ARG A 30 7.45 -9.46 -15.56
CA ARG A 30 8.75 -8.76 -15.47
C ARG A 30 9.63 -9.30 -14.33
N GLU A 31 9.00 -9.77 -13.27
CA GLU A 31 9.68 -10.43 -12.13
C GLU A 31 10.01 -11.90 -12.41
N GLN A 32 9.78 -12.39 -13.65
CA GLN A 32 10.03 -13.77 -14.09
C GLN A 32 9.31 -14.83 -13.24
N ILE A 33 8.12 -14.49 -12.70
CA ILE A 33 7.28 -15.41 -11.95
C ILE A 33 6.21 -15.96 -12.89
N PRO A 34 6.04 -17.30 -12.99
CA PRO A 34 4.96 -17.92 -13.76
C PRO A 34 3.60 -17.33 -13.40
N PHE A 35 2.85 -16.89 -14.41
CA PHE A 35 1.62 -16.16 -14.25
C PHE A 35 0.45 -16.84 -14.97
N VAL A 36 -0.62 -17.11 -14.26
CA VAL A 36 -1.87 -17.67 -14.82
C VAL A 36 -3.03 -16.74 -14.53
N THR A 37 -3.91 -16.55 -15.51
CA THR A 37 -5.07 -15.67 -15.36
C THR A 37 -6.34 -16.44 -15.04
N LEU A 38 -7.12 -15.90 -14.10
CA LEU A 38 -8.46 -16.35 -13.78
C LEU A 38 -9.47 -15.25 -14.14
N ASP A 39 -10.40 -15.57 -15.06
CA ASP A 39 -11.47 -14.64 -15.43
C ASP A 39 -12.52 -14.63 -14.31
N ILE A 40 -12.45 -13.58 -13.50
CA ILE A 40 -13.42 -13.31 -12.45
C ILE A 40 -13.70 -11.81 -12.41
N SER A 41 -14.96 -11.44 -12.24
CA SER A 41 -15.40 -10.08 -11.98
C SER A 41 -15.94 -10.00 -10.55
N GLY A 42 -15.75 -8.84 -9.89
CA GLY A 42 -16.31 -8.62 -8.56
C GLY A 42 -17.83 -8.72 -8.55
N PHE A 43 -18.39 -9.10 -7.40
CA PHE A 43 -19.84 -9.06 -7.18
C PHE A 43 -20.32 -7.61 -7.20
N GLU A 44 -21.34 -7.30 -8.00
CA GLU A 44 -22.05 -6.02 -7.88
C GLU A 44 -22.74 -5.96 -6.51
N ARG A 45 -22.68 -4.81 -5.84
CA ARG A 45 -23.17 -4.63 -4.45
C ARG A 45 -24.68 -4.69 -4.30
N HIS A 46 -25.45 -4.77 -5.41
CA HIS A 46 -26.91 -4.84 -5.40
C HIS A 46 -27.38 -6.21 -5.85
N LEU A 47 -28.39 -6.75 -5.13
CA LEU A 47 -29.07 -8.00 -5.50
C LEU A 47 -29.89 -7.78 -6.77
N THR A 48 -29.38 -8.23 -7.91
CA THR A 48 -30.07 -8.18 -9.21
C THR A 48 -30.12 -9.59 -9.80
N MET A 49 -31.02 -9.82 -10.80
CA MET A 49 -31.03 -11.07 -11.60
C MET A 49 -29.66 -11.45 -12.19
N LYS A 50 -28.75 -10.47 -12.34
CA LYS A 50 -27.36 -10.67 -12.71
C LYS A 50 -26.57 -11.52 -11.70
N ASN A 51 -27.02 -11.60 -10.44
CA ASN A 51 -26.33 -12.39 -9.40
C ASN A 51 -26.41 -13.91 -9.66
N PHE A 52 -27.43 -14.40 -10.35
CA PHE A 52 -27.46 -15.82 -10.80
C PHE A 52 -26.38 -16.10 -11.85
N VAL A 53 -26.14 -15.16 -12.77
CA VAL A 53 -25.05 -15.26 -13.74
C VAL A 53 -23.69 -15.18 -13.04
N VAL A 54 -23.58 -14.35 -11.99
CA VAL A 54 -22.38 -14.23 -11.18
C VAL A 54 -22.12 -15.49 -10.35
N ALA A 55 -23.14 -16.13 -9.81
CA ALA A 55 -23.01 -17.43 -9.12
C ALA A 55 -22.50 -18.53 -10.07
N GLY A 56 -23.01 -18.60 -11.29
CA GLY A 56 -22.52 -19.51 -12.32
C GLY A 56 -21.05 -19.22 -12.73
N LYS A 57 -20.69 -17.95 -12.84
CA LYS A 57 -19.29 -17.53 -13.09
C LYS A 57 -18.38 -17.87 -11.90
N ALA A 58 -18.85 -17.71 -10.66
CA ALA A 58 -18.10 -18.05 -9.47
C ALA A 58 -17.81 -19.57 -9.41
N LEU A 59 -18.82 -20.41 -9.73
CA LEU A 59 -18.63 -21.86 -9.78
C LEU A 59 -17.61 -22.25 -10.87
N LYS A 60 -17.71 -21.68 -12.07
CA LYS A 60 -16.71 -21.89 -13.14
C LYS A 60 -15.31 -21.44 -12.70
N ALA A 61 -15.21 -20.31 -11.99
CA ALA A 61 -13.95 -19.82 -11.47
C ALA A 61 -13.33 -20.79 -10.43
N VAL A 62 -14.15 -21.35 -9.53
CA VAL A 62 -13.69 -22.38 -8.57
C VAL A 62 -13.26 -23.67 -9.29
N MET A 63 -13.97 -24.11 -10.31
CA MET A 63 -13.58 -25.29 -11.12
C MET A 63 -12.23 -25.04 -11.84
N LYS A 64 -12.05 -23.88 -12.44
CA LYS A 64 -10.79 -23.49 -13.07
C LYS A 64 -9.65 -23.34 -12.03
N ALA A 65 -9.95 -22.74 -10.89
CA ALA A 65 -9.02 -22.66 -9.76
C ALA A 65 -8.58 -24.05 -9.29
N ARG A 66 -9.52 -24.99 -9.16
CA ARG A 66 -9.21 -26.39 -8.82
C ARG A 66 -8.26 -27.04 -9.85
N SER A 67 -8.47 -26.80 -11.15
CA SER A 67 -7.57 -27.30 -12.19
C SER A 67 -6.17 -26.70 -12.06
N ILE A 68 -6.06 -25.39 -11.81
CA ILE A 68 -4.77 -24.71 -11.60
C ILE A 68 -4.04 -25.34 -10.41
N VAL A 69 -4.71 -25.44 -9.26
CA VAL A 69 -4.17 -26.01 -8.03
C VAL A 69 -3.75 -27.47 -8.22
N LYS A 70 -4.59 -28.29 -8.91
CA LYS A 70 -4.29 -29.70 -9.20
C LYS A 70 -3.06 -29.86 -10.09
N ASN A 71 -2.87 -28.97 -11.08
CA ASN A 71 -1.77 -29.07 -12.03
C ASN A 71 -0.45 -28.58 -11.42
N PHE A 72 -0.48 -27.52 -10.61
CA PHE A 72 0.70 -26.98 -9.96
C PHE A 72 1.11 -27.78 -8.71
N LYS A 73 0.14 -28.38 -8.00
CA LYS A 73 0.33 -29.15 -6.77
C LYS A 73 1.10 -28.38 -5.69
N PRO A 74 0.63 -27.20 -5.27
CA PRO A 74 1.35 -26.41 -4.27
C PRO A 74 1.33 -27.06 -2.90
N ASP A 75 2.41 -26.91 -2.12
CA ASP A 75 2.48 -27.30 -0.71
C ASP A 75 1.69 -26.31 0.17
N VAL A 76 1.50 -25.06 -0.29
CA VAL A 76 0.76 -24.01 0.42
C VAL A 76 0.19 -22.98 -0.56
N ALA A 77 -0.99 -22.43 -0.26
CA ALA A 77 -1.61 -21.36 -1.02
C ALA A 77 -1.68 -20.07 -0.20
N ILE A 78 -1.34 -18.92 -0.83
CA ILE A 78 -1.34 -17.62 -0.19
C ILE A 78 -2.30 -16.69 -0.92
N GLY A 79 -3.18 -16.03 -0.19
CA GLY A 79 -4.06 -14.99 -0.71
C GLY A 79 -3.74 -13.62 -0.14
N THR A 80 -3.52 -12.65 -1.02
CA THR A 80 -3.24 -11.26 -0.65
C THR A 80 -4.43 -10.32 -0.89
N GLY A 81 -5.63 -10.89 -0.97
CA GLY A 81 -6.86 -10.14 -1.26
C GLY A 81 -7.22 -10.09 -2.75
N GLY A 82 -8.25 -9.32 -3.06
CA GLY A 82 -8.82 -9.24 -4.40
C GLY A 82 -9.76 -10.42 -4.74
N TYR A 83 -10.44 -10.31 -5.89
CA TYR A 83 -11.48 -11.28 -6.28
C TYR A 83 -10.92 -12.65 -6.66
N VAL A 84 -9.69 -12.72 -7.17
CA VAL A 84 -9.03 -13.98 -7.58
C VAL A 84 -8.67 -14.85 -6.38
N CYS A 85 -8.33 -14.20 -5.26
CA CYS A 85 -7.96 -14.87 -4.02
C CYS A 85 -9.06 -15.85 -3.55
N GLY A 86 -10.35 -15.47 -3.67
CA GLY A 86 -11.49 -16.28 -3.24
C GLY A 86 -11.48 -17.70 -3.81
N PRO A 87 -11.63 -17.86 -5.12
CA PRO A 87 -11.66 -19.19 -5.76
C PRO A 87 -10.39 -20.01 -5.56
N ILE A 88 -9.22 -19.38 -5.58
CA ILE A 88 -7.94 -20.10 -5.43
C ILE A 88 -7.80 -20.68 -4.02
N LEU A 89 -7.99 -19.86 -2.97
CA LEU A 89 -7.88 -20.35 -1.60
C LEU A 89 -8.99 -21.32 -1.24
N MET A 90 -10.21 -21.12 -1.76
CA MET A 90 -11.29 -22.07 -1.59
C MET A 90 -10.94 -23.43 -2.22
N ALA A 91 -10.44 -23.43 -3.46
CA ALA A 91 -10.04 -24.66 -4.13
C ALA A 91 -8.89 -25.35 -3.39
N ALA A 92 -7.86 -24.62 -2.97
CA ALA A 92 -6.74 -25.16 -2.19
C ALA A 92 -7.22 -25.80 -0.89
N SER A 93 -8.02 -25.10 -0.10
CA SER A 93 -8.56 -25.58 1.16
C SER A 93 -9.42 -26.84 0.99
N LEU A 94 -10.31 -26.87 -0.02
CA LEU A 94 -11.14 -28.04 -0.33
C LEU A 94 -10.32 -29.26 -0.83
N MET A 95 -9.11 -29.04 -1.28
CA MET A 95 -8.16 -30.09 -1.69
C MET A 95 -7.18 -30.49 -0.57
N GLY A 96 -7.35 -29.96 0.65
CA GLY A 96 -6.50 -30.24 1.79
C GLY A 96 -5.14 -29.54 1.76
N ILE A 97 -4.96 -28.56 0.88
CA ILE A 97 -3.72 -27.76 0.78
C ILE A 97 -3.82 -26.62 1.79
N PRO A 98 -2.84 -26.50 2.70
CA PRO A 98 -2.79 -25.42 3.66
C PRO A 98 -2.85 -24.04 2.99
N ALA A 99 -3.59 -23.12 3.61
CA ALA A 99 -3.82 -21.80 3.04
C ALA A 99 -3.61 -20.68 4.06
N LEU A 100 -3.06 -19.56 3.60
CA LEU A 100 -2.84 -18.35 4.37
C LEU A 100 -3.48 -17.14 3.67
N ILE A 101 -4.16 -16.30 4.44
CA ILE A 101 -4.59 -14.95 4.01
C ILE A 101 -3.65 -13.91 4.59
N GLN A 102 -3.24 -12.95 3.77
CA GLN A 102 -2.67 -11.70 4.23
C GLN A 102 -3.72 -10.58 4.01
N GLU A 103 -4.19 -9.98 5.11
CA GLU A 103 -5.12 -8.84 5.09
C GLU A 103 -4.38 -7.54 5.38
N GLN A 104 -4.41 -6.61 4.43
CA GLN A 104 -3.63 -5.38 4.50
C GLN A 104 -4.30 -4.27 5.29
N ASN A 105 -5.63 -4.28 5.40
CA ASN A 105 -6.41 -3.14 5.90
C ASN A 105 -6.88 -3.32 7.33
N ALA A 106 -7.14 -2.21 8.01
CA ALA A 106 -7.71 -2.19 9.35
C ALA A 106 -9.14 -2.77 9.41
N ILE A 107 -9.89 -2.63 8.29
CA ILE A 107 -11.18 -3.31 8.08
C ILE A 107 -11.00 -4.33 6.95
N PRO A 108 -11.17 -5.62 7.25
CA PRO A 108 -10.98 -6.67 6.26
C PRO A 108 -12.01 -6.64 5.14
N GLY A 109 -11.57 -6.98 3.92
CA GLY A 109 -12.46 -7.18 2.79
C GLY A 109 -13.41 -8.38 2.97
N VAL A 110 -14.58 -8.31 2.33
CA VAL A 110 -15.62 -9.36 2.43
C VAL A 110 -15.07 -10.73 2.04
N THR A 111 -14.27 -10.82 0.99
CA THR A 111 -13.65 -12.08 0.55
C THR A 111 -12.81 -12.71 1.65
N ASN A 112 -11.97 -11.94 2.33
CA ASN A 112 -11.10 -12.43 3.40
C ASN A 112 -11.90 -12.84 4.62
N LYS A 113 -13.01 -12.16 4.96
CA LYS A 113 -13.93 -12.55 6.03
C LYS A 113 -14.58 -13.92 5.75
N ILE A 114 -14.99 -14.18 4.51
CA ILE A 114 -15.57 -15.46 4.10
C ILE A 114 -14.51 -16.57 4.16
N LEU A 115 -13.34 -16.33 3.59
CA LEU A 115 -12.25 -17.31 3.50
C LEU A 115 -11.64 -17.65 4.87
N ALA A 116 -11.78 -16.79 5.88
CA ALA A 116 -11.25 -17.01 7.22
C ALA A 116 -11.66 -18.35 7.85
N ARG A 117 -12.84 -18.88 7.47
CA ARG A 117 -13.33 -20.19 7.95
C ARG A 117 -12.57 -21.36 7.35
N PHE A 118 -12.04 -21.18 6.15
CA PHE A 118 -11.45 -22.24 5.33
C PHE A 118 -9.94 -22.31 5.38
N VAL A 119 -9.28 -21.19 5.64
CA VAL A 119 -7.82 -21.11 5.68
C VAL A 119 -7.25 -21.48 7.04
N ASP A 120 -5.97 -21.82 7.09
CA ASP A 120 -5.28 -22.27 8.31
C ASP A 120 -4.70 -21.10 9.10
N LYS A 121 -4.20 -20.06 8.43
CA LYS A 121 -3.60 -18.89 9.05
C LYS A 121 -4.02 -17.59 8.36
N ILE A 122 -4.04 -16.51 9.16
CA ILE A 122 -4.41 -15.16 8.71
C ILE A 122 -3.40 -14.18 9.28
N ALA A 123 -2.61 -13.57 8.41
CA ALA A 123 -1.68 -12.50 8.76
C ALA A 123 -2.37 -11.15 8.55
N VAL A 124 -2.42 -10.29 9.57
CA VAL A 124 -3.09 -9.00 9.47
C VAL A 124 -2.12 -7.83 9.63
N GLY A 125 -2.36 -6.78 8.83
CA GLY A 125 -1.56 -5.55 8.81
C GLY A 125 -1.81 -4.61 9.99
N TYR A 126 -2.98 -4.70 10.62
CA TYR A 126 -3.40 -3.82 11.73
C TYR A 126 -3.96 -4.63 12.89
N LYS A 127 -3.66 -4.22 14.13
CA LYS A 127 -4.22 -4.85 15.34
C LYS A 127 -5.75 -4.85 15.35
N ARG A 128 -6.38 -3.80 14.82
CA ARG A 128 -7.83 -3.69 14.70
C ARG A 128 -8.45 -4.84 13.90
N ALA A 129 -7.75 -5.35 12.90
CA ALA A 129 -8.23 -6.45 12.08
C ALA A 129 -8.33 -7.79 12.83
N LEU A 130 -7.62 -7.96 13.96
CA LEU A 130 -7.67 -9.17 14.79
C LEU A 130 -9.09 -9.55 15.19
N SER A 131 -9.91 -8.57 15.59
CA SER A 131 -11.29 -8.79 16.08
C SER A 131 -12.27 -9.31 15.03
N TYR A 132 -11.89 -9.32 13.76
CA TYR A 132 -12.74 -9.80 12.65
C TYR A 132 -12.50 -11.26 12.29
N PHE A 133 -11.50 -11.90 12.92
CA PHE A 133 -11.05 -13.25 12.55
C PHE A 133 -10.97 -14.18 13.77
N PRO A 134 -11.01 -15.50 13.57
CA PRO A 134 -10.83 -16.47 14.66
C PRO A 134 -9.45 -16.33 15.32
N GLU A 135 -9.42 -16.21 16.67
CA GLU A 135 -8.20 -16.00 17.45
C GLU A 135 -7.10 -17.04 17.21
N ASN A 136 -7.49 -18.31 17.04
CA ASN A 136 -6.56 -19.42 16.85
C ASN A 136 -5.87 -19.42 15.47
N LYS A 137 -6.35 -18.61 14.52
CA LYS A 137 -5.83 -18.52 13.16
C LYS A 137 -5.13 -17.20 12.86
N VAL A 138 -5.52 -16.10 13.54
CA VAL A 138 -5.09 -14.76 13.19
C VAL A 138 -3.82 -14.36 13.93
N VAL A 139 -2.89 -13.70 13.21
CA VAL A 139 -1.62 -13.18 13.75
C VAL A 139 -1.42 -11.76 13.25
N PHE A 140 -1.08 -10.84 14.14
CA PHE A 140 -0.67 -9.50 13.78
C PHE A 140 0.80 -9.50 13.36
N THR A 141 1.04 -9.43 12.06
CA THR A 141 2.38 -9.39 11.45
C THR A 141 2.81 -7.99 11.01
N GLY A 142 1.86 -7.11 10.77
CA GLY A 142 2.06 -5.92 9.95
C GLY A 142 1.92 -6.23 8.47
N ASN A 143 2.02 -5.19 7.62
CA ASN A 143 2.01 -5.34 6.17
C ASN A 143 3.42 -5.56 5.62
N PRO A 144 3.60 -6.51 4.67
CA PRO A 144 4.89 -6.73 4.06
C PRO A 144 5.30 -5.55 3.19
N ILE A 145 6.51 -5.08 3.38
CA ILE A 145 7.15 -4.06 2.54
C ILE A 145 8.33 -4.67 1.79
N ARG A 146 8.85 -3.92 0.81
CA ARG A 146 10.06 -4.30 0.08
C ARG A 146 11.30 -4.04 0.94
N ASP A 147 12.31 -4.88 0.80
CA ASP A 147 13.56 -4.76 1.57
C ASP A 147 14.30 -3.43 1.26
N ASP A 148 14.24 -2.95 -0.01
CA ASP A 148 14.87 -1.73 -0.48
C ASP A 148 14.34 -0.46 0.24
N ILE A 149 13.09 -0.48 0.71
CA ILE A 149 12.52 0.59 1.53
C ILE A 149 13.37 0.85 2.79
N LEU A 150 13.92 -0.18 3.40
CA LEU A 150 14.71 -0.06 4.63
C LEU A 150 16.20 0.14 4.36
N LEU A 151 16.70 -0.37 3.24
CA LEU A 151 18.12 -0.33 2.90
C LEU A 151 18.59 1.05 2.43
N SER A 152 17.70 1.82 1.77
CA SER A 152 18.05 3.15 1.28
C SER A 152 18.34 4.12 2.44
N THR A 153 19.43 4.84 2.36
CA THR A 153 19.84 5.83 3.36
C THR A 153 19.34 7.23 3.01
N ARG A 154 19.24 8.11 4.01
CA ARG A 154 18.88 9.52 3.79
C ARG A 154 19.84 10.20 2.82
N ASN A 155 21.15 9.98 2.97
CA ASN A 155 22.15 10.60 2.12
C ASN A 155 22.00 10.19 0.65
N GLU A 156 21.75 8.88 0.39
CA GLU A 156 21.48 8.41 -0.97
C GLU A 156 20.24 9.09 -1.57
N GLY A 157 19.17 9.27 -0.79
CA GLY A 157 17.97 9.95 -1.24
C GLY A 157 18.20 11.44 -1.50
N LEU A 158 18.91 12.14 -0.62
CA LEU A 158 19.26 13.55 -0.81
C LEU A 158 20.12 13.75 -2.07
N MET A 159 21.08 12.87 -2.30
CA MET A 159 21.94 12.92 -3.50
C MET A 159 21.17 12.60 -4.78
N GLU A 160 20.34 11.55 -4.78
CA GLU A 160 19.56 11.12 -5.94
C GLU A 160 18.66 12.24 -6.49
N PHE A 161 18.02 12.98 -5.57
CA PHE A 161 17.07 14.02 -5.94
C PHE A 161 17.64 15.43 -5.85
N SER A 162 18.97 15.58 -5.67
CA SER A 162 19.66 16.86 -5.54
C SER A 162 19.04 17.78 -4.49
N LEU A 163 18.68 17.20 -3.34
CA LEU A 163 18.00 17.88 -2.24
C LEU A 163 19.00 18.57 -1.30
N ASP A 164 18.61 19.72 -0.77
CA ASP A 164 19.37 20.45 0.23
C ASP A 164 19.31 19.74 1.59
N THR A 165 20.46 19.45 2.18
CA THR A 165 20.60 18.77 3.46
C THR A 165 20.07 19.56 4.65
N THR A 166 19.94 20.89 4.51
CA THR A 166 19.51 21.80 5.57
C THR A 166 18.00 22.04 5.60
N LYS A 167 17.30 21.66 4.50
CA LYS A 167 15.85 21.83 4.38
C LYS A 167 15.09 20.58 4.80
N LYS A 168 13.88 20.75 5.36
CA LYS A 168 12.93 19.64 5.58
C LYS A 168 12.30 19.25 4.27
N THR A 169 12.28 17.96 3.98
CA THR A 169 11.75 17.41 2.74
C THR A 169 10.29 16.93 2.93
N ILE A 170 9.38 17.51 2.16
CA ILE A 170 7.99 17.07 2.07
C ILE A 170 7.83 16.23 0.79
N LEU A 171 7.46 14.96 0.93
CA LEU A 171 7.13 14.10 -0.19
C LEU A 171 5.61 14.01 -0.35
N VAL A 172 5.12 14.33 -1.54
CA VAL A 172 3.68 14.30 -1.86
C VAL A 172 3.40 13.23 -2.89
N SER A 173 2.44 12.32 -2.62
CA SER A 173 2.01 11.31 -3.57
C SER A 173 0.55 10.90 -3.41
N GLY A 174 -0.19 10.97 -4.49
CA GLY A 174 -1.56 10.44 -4.59
C GLY A 174 -1.66 8.95 -4.90
N GLY A 175 -0.52 8.23 -4.93
CA GLY A 175 -0.42 6.85 -5.40
C GLY A 175 -0.08 6.77 -6.90
N SER A 176 0.06 5.55 -7.46
CA SER A 176 0.56 5.30 -8.82
C SER A 176 -0.22 5.99 -9.96
N ARG A 177 -1.50 6.28 -9.73
CA ARG A 177 -2.37 6.98 -10.71
C ARG A 177 -2.46 8.49 -10.47
N GLY A 178 -1.86 8.97 -9.38
CA GLY A 178 -2.06 10.34 -8.89
C GLY A 178 -3.40 10.52 -8.17
N ALA A 179 -3.66 11.74 -7.67
CA ALA A 179 -4.89 12.11 -6.99
C ALA A 179 -5.22 13.57 -7.26
N HIS A 180 -6.18 13.82 -8.15
CA HIS A 180 -6.55 15.17 -8.59
C HIS A 180 -6.81 16.14 -7.43
N SER A 181 -7.53 15.71 -6.38
CA SER A 181 -7.81 16.55 -5.22
C SER A 181 -6.55 16.97 -4.45
N ILE A 182 -5.57 16.07 -4.30
CA ILE A 182 -4.28 16.38 -3.69
C ILE A 182 -3.50 17.33 -4.60
N ASN A 183 -3.41 17.02 -5.89
CA ASN A 183 -2.70 17.83 -6.88
C ASN A 183 -3.25 19.26 -6.92
N LYS A 184 -4.60 19.41 -6.89
CA LYS A 184 -5.25 20.71 -6.84
C LYS A 184 -4.90 21.51 -5.58
N ALA A 185 -4.98 20.89 -4.40
CA ALA A 185 -4.62 21.55 -3.13
C ALA A 185 -3.13 21.93 -3.10
N MET A 186 -2.29 21.09 -3.70
CA MET A 186 -0.83 21.34 -3.76
C MET A 186 -0.45 22.57 -4.59
N LEU A 187 -1.29 23.07 -5.48
CA LEU A 187 -0.99 24.32 -6.22
C LEU A 187 -0.79 25.50 -5.26
N GLU A 188 -1.69 25.66 -4.29
CA GLU A 188 -1.58 26.72 -3.26
C GLU A 188 -0.41 26.45 -2.30
N VAL A 189 -0.19 25.19 -1.93
CA VAL A 189 0.93 24.76 -1.08
C VAL A 189 2.28 25.10 -1.74
N HIS A 190 2.43 24.76 -3.02
CA HIS A 190 3.65 25.12 -3.77
C HIS A 190 3.87 26.65 -3.83
N LYS A 191 2.80 27.42 -4.10
CA LYS A 191 2.88 28.89 -4.09
C LYS A 191 3.30 29.43 -2.73
N HIS A 192 2.78 28.87 -1.64
CA HIS A 192 3.10 29.28 -0.27
C HIS A 192 4.56 28.98 0.10
N PHE A 193 5.05 27.80 -0.26
CA PHE A 193 6.41 27.37 0.08
C PHE A 193 7.46 27.70 -1.00
N ALA A 194 7.08 28.33 -2.11
CA ALA A 194 8.04 28.77 -3.13
C ALA A 194 9.10 29.70 -2.50
N ASN A 195 10.39 29.41 -2.77
CA ASN A 195 11.53 30.11 -2.21
C ASN A 195 11.66 30.06 -0.67
N ASN A 196 10.96 29.14 0.00
CA ASN A 196 11.12 28.91 1.42
C ASN A 196 12.49 28.28 1.70
N TYR A 197 13.27 28.89 2.59
CA TYR A 197 14.64 28.42 2.91
C TYR A 197 14.66 27.20 3.85
N ARG A 198 13.53 26.86 4.49
CA ARG A 198 13.42 25.75 5.46
C ARG A 198 12.83 24.49 4.89
N VAL A 199 12.13 24.57 3.75
CA VAL A 199 11.31 23.49 3.21
C VAL A 199 11.63 23.27 1.74
N GLN A 200 11.65 21.99 1.34
CA GLN A 200 11.68 21.57 -0.05
C GLN A 200 10.61 20.52 -0.30
N ILE A 201 10.05 20.50 -1.50
CA ILE A 201 8.91 19.64 -1.83
C ILE A 201 9.22 18.77 -3.04
N MET A 202 9.05 17.46 -2.90
CA MET A 202 8.98 16.51 -4.00
C MET A 202 7.52 16.15 -4.22
N HIS A 203 6.93 16.47 -5.35
CA HIS A 203 5.52 16.20 -5.66
C HIS A 203 5.37 15.21 -6.82
N VAL A 204 4.87 14.01 -6.53
CA VAL A 204 4.57 12.95 -7.51
C VAL A 204 3.11 13.02 -7.90
N THR A 205 2.82 13.61 -9.04
CA THR A 205 1.45 13.95 -9.49
C THR A 205 0.66 12.77 -10.06
N GLY A 206 1.36 11.75 -10.58
CA GLY A 206 0.82 10.78 -11.53
C GLY A 206 0.95 11.29 -12.98
N LYS A 207 1.20 10.37 -13.91
CA LYS A 207 1.48 10.72 -15.32
C LYS A 207 0.38 11.57 -15.97
N ASN A 208 -0.88 11.25 -15.68
CA ASN A 208 -2.03 11.92 -16.31
C ASN A 208 -2.32 13.32 -15.75
N GLU A 209 -1.77 13.66 -14.60
CA GLU A 209 -2.03 14.92 -13.88
C GLU A 209 -0.81 15.87 -13.90
N TYR A 210 0.30 15.44 -14.50
CA TYR A 210 1.54 16.20 -14.49
C TYR A 210 1.38 17.57 -15.16
N ASP A 211 0.80 17.60 -16.37
CA ASP A 211 0.58 18.84 -17.11
C ASP A 211 -0.42 19.76 -16.39
N PHE A 212 -1.46 19.20 -15.76
CA PHE A 212 -2.38 19.98 -14.94
C PHE A 212 -1.67 20.73 -13.81
N VAL A 213 -0.76 20.05 -13.09
CA VAL A 213 -0.01 20.68 -11.98
C VAL A 213 0.98 21.69 -12.53
N LYS A 214 1.74 21.36 -13.58
CA LYS A 214 2.75 22.25 -14.17
C LYS A 214 2.13 23.57 -14.68
N ASN A 215 1.02 23.47 -15.43
CA ASN A 215 0.31 24.61 -15.96
C ASN A 215 -0.32 25.45 -14.82
N GLY A 216 -0.98 24.77 -13.84
CA GLY A 216 -1.57 25.46 -12.69
C GLY A 216 -0.54 26.23 -11.83
N LEU A 217 0.69 25.74 -11.70
CA LEU A 217 1.77 26.47 -11.03
C LEU A 217 2.21 27.68 -11.83
N ALA A 218 2.34 27.55 -13.16
CA ALA A 218 2.68 28.67 -14.04
C ALA A 218 1.61 29.79 -13.96
N ASP A 219 0.33 29.42 -13.98
CA ASP A 219 -0.80 30.35 -13.83
C ASP A 219 -0.79 31.08 -12.48
N LEU A 220 -0.27 30.46 -11.43
CA LEU A 220 -0.07 31.07 -10.11
C LEU A 220 1.24 31.88 -10.00
N GLY A 221 2.01 31.98 -11.07
CA GLY A 221 3.28 32.71 -11.11
C GLY A 221 4.46 31.94 -10.51
N VAL A 222 4.33 30.63 -10.26
CA VAL A 222 5.42 29.78 -9.77
C VAL A 222 6.16 29.18 -10.96
N ASN A 223 7.38 29.67 -11.19
CA ASN A 223 8.26 29.14 -12.24
C ASN A 223 9.20 28.08 -11.65
N LEU A 224 8.95 26.81 -11.96
CA LEU A 224 9.74 25.69 -11.44
C LEU A 224 11.22 25.71 -11.83
N ASP A 225 11.58 26.37 -12.95
CA ASP A 225 12.98 26.50 -13.39
C ASP A 225 13.76 27.56 -12.57
N LYS A 226 13.03 28.38 -11.80
CA LYS A 226 13.60 29.46 -10.98
C LYS A 226 13.48 29.23 -9.48
N VAL A 227 12.79 28.17 -9.07
CA VAL A 227 12.53 27.83 -7.67
C VAL A 227 13.25 26.53 -7.35
N ASP A 228 14.29 26.60 -6.55
CA ASP A 228 15.20 25.48 -6.25
C ASP A 228 14.65 24.46 -5.23
N ASN A 229 13.62 24.83 -4.48
CA ASN A 229 13.05 23.99 -3.42
C ASN A 229 11.76 23.25 -3.81
N LEU A 230 11.36 23.28 -5.08
CA LEU A 230 10.17 22.61 -5.58
C LEU A 230 10.50 21.69 -6.75
N ALA A 231 10.20 20.41 -6.63
CA ALA A 231 10.38 19.43 -7.68
C ALA A 231 9.06 18.69 -7.95
N VAL A 232 8.63 18.64 -9.21
CA VAL A 232 7.39 17.98 -9.63
C VAL A 232 7.70 16.85 -10.60
N TYR A 233 7.22 15.65 -10.28
CA TYR A 233 7.50 14.44 -11.03
C TYR A 233 6.19 13.80 -11.54
N PRO A 234 6.10 13.37 -12.81
CA PRO A 234 4.94 12.61 -13.29
C PRO A 234 4.88 11.21 -12.66
N TYR A 235 6.03 10.65 -12.36
CA TYR A 235 6.18 9.33 -11.72
C TYR A 235 7.58 9.24 -11.08
N LEU A 236 7.69 8.50 -9.99
CA LEU A 236 8.94 8.32 -9.28
C LEU A 236 9.27 6.82 -9.25
N TYR A 237 10.40 6.45 -9.86
CA TYR A 237 10.84 5.05 -9.95
C TYR A 237 11.57 4.62 -8.68
N ASP A 238 12.33 5.50 -8.06
CA ASP A 238 13.11 5.22 -6.86
C ASP A 238 12.41 5.76 -5.60
N MET A 239 11.21 5.22 -5.33
CA MET A 239 10.44 5.56 -4.13
C MET A 239 11.19 5.23 -2.82
N PRO A 240 12.01 4.15 -2.72
CA PRO A 240 12.81 3.88 -1.53
C PRO A 240 13.72 5.03 -1.14
N LYS A 241 14.48 5.59 -2.09
CA LYS A 241 15.35 6.73 -1.85
C LYS A 241 14.56 8.01 -1.53
N ALA A 242 13.43 8.23 -2.22
CA ALA A 242 12.57 9.36 -1.91
C ALA A 242 12.04 9.31 -0.47
N LEU A 243 11.52 8.16 -0.04
CA LEU A 243 11.08 7.95 1.34
C LEU A 243 12.23 8.09 2.34
N ALA A 244 13.45 7.69 1.97
CA ALA A 244 14.63 7.84 2.81
C ALA A 244 15.00 9.30 3.08
N ALA A 245 14.78 10.19 2.10
CA ALA A 245 15.03 11.63 2.21
C ALA A 245 13.88 12.41 2.88
N THR A 246 12.72 11.78 3.10
CA THR A 246 11.47 12.44 3.51
C THR A 246 11.43 12.71 5.01
N ASP A 247 11.06 13.94 5.39
CA ASP A 247 10.76 14.33 6.77
C ASP A 247 9.24 14.31 7.06
N ILE A 248 8.41 14.68 6.07
CA ILE A 248 6.95 14.68 6.16
C ILE A 248 6.36 14.14 4.86
N ALA A 249 5.37 13.26 4.94
CA ALA A 249 4.66 12.76 3.77
C ALA A 249 3.25 13.37 3.66
N VAL A 250 2.78 13.63 2.43
CA VAL A 250 1.37 13.97 2.13
C VAL A 250 0.83 12.91 1.18
N PHE A 251 0.11 11.92 1.71
CA PHE A 251 -0.21 10.69 0.97
C PHE A 251 -1.69 10.31 1.02
N ARG A 252 -2.12 9.50 0.06
CA ARG A 252 -3.28 8.64 0.23
C ARG A 252 -3.01 7.57 1.28
N ALA A 253 -4.05 7.10 1.99
CA ALA A 253 -3.92 6.14 3.07
C ALA A 253 -4.01 4.67 2.59
N GLY A 254 -3.31 4.35 1.50
CA GLY A 254 -3.16 2.96 1.03
C GLY A 254 -2.31 2.14 2.00
N ALA A 255 -2.74 0.92 2.30
CA ALA A 255 -2.13 0.08 3.34
C ALA A 255 -0.62 -0.14 3.15
N THR A 256 -0.16 -0.34 1.91
CA THR A 256 1.27 -0.51 1.59
C THR A 256 2.05 0.78 1.86
N SER A 257 1.56 1.92 1.37
CA SER A 257 2.23 3.21 1.60
C SER A 257 2.34 3.53 3.09
N LEU A 258 1.28 3.26 3.87
CA LEU A 258 1.33 3.47 5.33
C LEU A 258 2.32 2.54 6.01
N ALA A 259 2.45 1.29 5.55
CA ALA A 259 3.45 0.36 6.06
C ALA A 259 4.88 0.83 5.75
N GLU A 260 5.12 1.35 4.55
CA GLU A 260 6.41 1.92 4.15
C GLU A 260 6.76 3.17 4.96
N LEU A 261 5.80 4.10 5.14
CA LEU A 261 5.98 5.29 5.97
C LEU A 261 6.31 4.94 7.42
N THR A 262 5.52 4.06 8.03
CA THR A 262 5.73 3.68 9.44
C THR A 262 7.02 2.90 9.65
N ALA A 263 7.41 2.03 8.72
CA ALA A 263 8.67 1.30 8.78
C ALA A 263 9.90 2.25 8.72
N ARG A 264 9.75 3.38 8.03
CA ARG A 264 10.77 4.46 7.98
C ARG A 264 10.65 5.46 9.14
N GLY A 265 9.54 5.44 9.88
CA GLY A 265 9.26 6.44 10.91
C GLY A 265 8.90 7.80 10.32
N VAL A 266 8.32 7.86 9.13
CA VAL A 266 7.94 9.11 8.47
C VAL A 266 6.55 9.54 8.95
N PRO A 267 6.39 10.71 9.58
CA PRO A 267 5.08 11.26 9.92
C PRO A 267 4.36 11.76 8.66
N ALA A 268 3.02 11.77 8.69
CA ALA A 268 2.27 12.06 7.48
C ALA A 268 1.03 12.92 7.69
N VAL A 269 0.68 13.69 6.65
CA VAL A 269 -0.66 14.20 6.42
C VAL A 269 -1.36 13.22 5.47
N LEU A 270 -2.39 12.56 5.95
CA LEU A 270 -3.09 11.51 5.22
C LEU A 270 -4.42 12.03 4.66
N ILE A 271 -4.61 11.85 3.36
CA ILE A 271 -5.85 12.18 2.66
C ILE A 271 -6.47 10.87 2.14
N PRO A 272 -7.37 10.23 2.91
CA PRO A 272 -7.99 8.97 2.50
C PRO A 272 -8.74 9.09 1.19
N TYR A 273 -8.66 8.06 0.33
CA TYR A 273 -9.45 7.99 -0.89
C TYR A 273 -10.92 7.73 -0.57
N PRO A 274 -11.86 8.63 -0.97
CA PRO A 274 -13.25 8.59 -0.50
C PRO A 274 -14.07 7.42 -1.05
N PHE A 275 -13.62 6.81 -2.16
CA PHE A 275 -14.31 5.69 -2.81
C PHE A 275 -13.65 4.34 -2.53
N ALA A 276 -12.77 4.28 -1.52
CA ALA A 276 -12.17 3.04 -1.08
C ALA A 276 -13.25 2.05 -0.58
N ALA A 277 -13.11 0.77 -0.96
CA ALA A 277 -14.04 -0.26 -0.51
C ALA A 277 -14.10 -0.30 1.02
N GLU A 278 -15.33 -0.43 1.60
CA GLU A 278 -15.53 -0.43 3.06
C GLU A 278 -14.89 0.77 3.78
N ASN A 279 -14.63 1.87 3.04
CA ASN A 279 -13.93 3.07 3.55
C ASN A 279 -12.59 2.75 4.24
N HIS A 280 -11.93 1.64 3.83
CA HIS A 280 -10.74 1.12 4.52
C HIS A 280 -9.60 2.15 4.63
N GLN A 281 -9.44 3.06 3.65
CA GLN A 281 -8.37 4.06 3.73
C GLN A 281 -8.58 5.05 4.88
N GLU A 282 -9.81 5.46 5.17
CA GLU A 282 -10.06 6.32 6.32
C GLU A 282 -9.76 5.58 7.62
N PHE A 283 -10.18 4.32 7.76
CA PHE A 283 -9.85 3.53 8.94
C PHE A 283 -8.34 3.33 9.11
N ASN A 284 -7.62 3.05 8.03
CA ASN A 284 -6.16 2.95 8.06
C ASN A 284 -5.51 4.27 8.53
N ALA A 285 -5.96 5.41 7.98
CA ALA A 285 -5.44 6.72 8.35
C ALA A 285 -5.71 7.07 9.82
N ARG A 286 -6.93 6.80 10.31
CA ARG A 286 -7.33 7.07 11.69
C ARG A 286 -6.53 6.21 12.71
N GLU A 287 -6.10 5.01 12.33
CA GLU A 287 -5.20 4.22 13.19
C GLU A 287 -3.85 4.93 13.39
N LEU A 288 -3.28 5.54 12.35
CA LEU A 288 -2.03 6.30 12.48
C LEU A 288 -2.25 7.60 13.27
N GLU A 289 -3.34 8.31 13.00
CA GLU A 289 -3.69 9.55 13.69
C GLU A 289 -3.90 9.32 15.19
N LYS A 290 -4.65 8.28 15.57
CA LYS A 290 -4.89 7.91 16.96
C LYS A 290 -3.61 7.63 17.74
N ASN A 291 -2.59 7.11 17.06
CA ASN A 291 -1.28 6.82 17.64
C ASN A 291 -0.29 7.98 17.54
N GLY A 292 -0.70 9.14 17.04
CA GLY A 292 0.14 10.34 16.94
C GLY A 292 1.10 10.34 15.73
N ALA A 293 1.01 9.36 14.83
CA ALA A 293 1.92 9.22 13.69
C ALA A 293 1.48 10.04 12.46
N ALA A 294 0.25 10.54 12.43
CA ALA A 294 -0.29 11.28 11.30
C ALA A 294 -1.33 12.32 11.71
N LYS A 295 -1.59 13.27 10.78
CA LYS A 295 -2.77 14.12 10.73
C LYS A 295 -3.66 13.65 9.59
N VAL A 296 -4.99 13.69 9.74
CA VAL A 296 -5.94 13.25 8.71
C VAL A 296 -6.77 14.43 8.21
N ILE A 297 -6.77 14.64 6.90
CA ILE A 297 -7.67 15.57 6.22
C ILE A 297 -8.58 14.74 5.31
N LEU A 298 -9.88 14.75 5.56
CA LEU A 298 -10.81 14.04 4.68
C LEU A 298 -10.85 14.71 3.29
N ASN A 299 -11.00 13.90 2.25
CA ASN A 299 -10.94 14.41 0.87
C ASN A 299 -11.94 15.54 0.59
N ARG A 300 -13.13 15.52 1.24
CA ARG A 300 -14.16 16.58 1.14
C ARG A 300 -13.78 17.88 1.84
N GLU A 301 -12.81 17.84 2.74
CA GLU A 301 -12.32 18.95 3.56
C GLU A 301 -10.99 19.50 3.07
N LEU A 302 -10.41 18.87 2.03
CA LEU A 302 -9.10 19.23 1.52
C LEU A 302 -9.16 20.52 0.72
N THR A 303 -8.46 21.54 1.22
CA THR A 303 -8.14 22.79 0.53
C THR A 303 -6.65 23.04 0.64
N GLY A 304 -6.09 23.90 -0.22
CA GLY A 304 -4.67 24.31 -0.12
C GLY A 304 -4.39 24.97 1.22
N GLU A 305 -5.25 25.90 1.65
CA GLU A 305 -5.15 26.59 2.94
C GLU A 305 -5.12 25.62 4.12
N LYS A 306 -6.05 24.65 4.17
CA LYS A 306 -6.08 23.65 5.26
C LYS A 306 -4.83 22.80 5.28
N LEU A 307 -4.32 22.42 4.10
CA LEU A 307 -3.10 21.62 3.99
C LEU A 307 -1.87 22.42 4.41
N ILE A 308 -1.77 23.71 4.03
CA ILE A 308 -0.74 24.64 4.48
C ILE A 308 -0.73 24.73 6.00
N ASN A 309 -1.90 24.99 6.63
CA ASN A 309 -2.02 25.15 8.08
C ASN A 309 -1.53 23.90 8.82
N VAL A 310 -1.91 22.70 8.34
CA VAL A 310 -1.46 21.44 8.96
C VAL A 310 0.05 21.24 8.78
N LEU A 311 0.60 21.52 7.61
CA LEU A 311 2.04 21.41 7.36
C LEU A 311 2.84 22.41 8.21
N GLU A 312 2.38 23.67 8.31
CA GLU A 312 3.00 24.68 9.18
C GLU A 312 2.95 24.28 10.66
N GLU A 313 1.81 23.72 11.13
CA GLU A 313 1.71 23.18 12.50
C GLU A 313 2.75 22.08 12.75
N MET A 314 2.95 21.15 11.79
CA MET A 314 3.94 20.08 11.91
C MET A 314 5.37 20.60 11.88
N LEU A 315 5.64 21.65 11.11
CA LEU A 315 6.97 22.28 10.94
C LEU A 315 7.31 23.28 12.06
N ALA A 316 6.33 23.76 12.81
CA ALA A 316 6.51 24.80 13.82
C ALA A 316 7.39 24.38 15.01
N SER A 317 7.46 23.07 15.30
CA SER A 317 8.19 22.53 16.44
C SER A 317 8.93 21.25 16.09
N GLU A 318 10.26 21.27 16.16
CA GLU A 318 11.10 20.09 15.96
C GLU A 318 10.75 18.97 16.95
N ASN A 319 10.48 19.31 18.23
CA ASN A 319 10.10 18.31 19.23
C ASN A 319 8.80 17.61 18.87
N ARG A 320 7.77 18.33 18.43
CA ARG A 320 6.51 17.74 17.97
C ARG A 320 6.69 16.84 16.75
N LEU A 321 7.49 17.28 15.79
CA LEU A 321 7.79 16.47 14.62
C LEU A 321 8.51 15.18 15.02
N GLN A 322 9.47 15.28 15.96
CA GLN A 322 10.18 14.12 16.50
C GLN A 322 9.26 13.14 17.25
N GLU A 323 8.32 13.63 18.04
CA GLU A 323 7.28 12.80 18.68
C GLU A 323 6.46 12.04 17.64
N MET A 324 6.09 12.69 16.53
CA MET A 324 5.38 12.04 15.43
C MET A 324 6.24 11.01 14.69
N VAL A 325 7.55 11.26 14.52
CA VAL A 325 8.52 10.31 13.97
C VAL A 325 8.60 9.05 14.82
N GLU A 326 8.71 9.21 16.14
CA GLU A 326 8.75 8.08 17.09
C GLU A 326 7.43 7.30 17.10
N ALA A 327 6.31 7.99 17.12
CA ALA A 327 4.99 7.38 17.02
C ALA A 327 4.83 6.56 15.73
N SER A 328 5.26 7.12 14.58
CA SER A 328 5.25 6.43 13.29
C SER A 328 6.14 5.18 13.32
N ARG A 329 7.37 5.30 13.83
CA ARG A 329 8.33 4.19 13.94
C ARG A 329 7.83 3.07 14.84
N ASN A 330 7.17 3.39 15.96
CA ASN A 330 6.59 2.41 16.89
C ASN A 330 5.46 1.60 16.28
N MET A 331 4.76 2.14 15.28
CA MET A 331 3.75 1.42 14.52
C MET A 331 4.35 0.55 13.42
N GLY A 332 5.55 0.84 12.96
CA GLY A 332 6.23 0.12 11.89
C GLY A 332 6.46 -1.36 12.21
N LYS A 333 6.35 -2.19 11.18
CA LYS A 333 6.62 -3.64 11.23
C LYS A 333 7.59 -4.04 10.10
N PRO A 334 8.86 -3.63 10.19
CA PRO A 334 9.83 -3.86 9.12
C PRO A 334 10.06 -5.35 8.82
N SER A 335 9.91 -6.23 9.81
CA SER A 335 10.04 -7.68 9.65
C SER A 335 8.78 -8.39 9.15
N ALA A 336 7.69 -7.67 8.83
CA ALA A 336 6.41 -8.29 8.45
C ALA A 336 6.55 -9.28 7.27
N ALA A 337 7.34 -8.92 6.25
CA ALA A 337 7.54 -9.77 5.08
C ALA A 337 8.24 -11.10 5.44
N LEU A 338 9.19 -11.08 6.38
CA LEU A 338 9.87 -12.27 6.88
C LEU A 338 8.93 -13.11 7.75
N ALA A 339 8.25 -12.50 8.70
CA ALA A 339 7.30 -13.19 9.58
C ALA A 339 6.20 -13.93 8.80
N ILE A 340 5.67 -13.30 7.73
CA ILE A 340 4.70 -13.96 6.86
C ILE A 340 5.35 -15.10 6.08
N ALA A 341 6.59 -14.92 5.59
CA ALA A 341 7.31 -15.97 4.88
C ALA A 341 7.57 -17.20 5.77
N GLU A 342 7.93 -17.01 7.01
CA GLU A 342 8.10 -18.07 8.01
C GLU A 342 6.78 -18.83 8.24
N MET A 343 5.66 -18.11 8.43
CA MET A 343 4.33 -18.73 8.56
C MET A 343 3.97 -19.59 7.34
N VAL A 344 4.33 -19.14 6.14
CA VAL A 344 4.09 -19.87 4.88
C VAL A 344 4.91 -21.15 4.81
N VAL A 345 6.21 -21.06 5.14
CA VAL A 345 7.11 -22.22 5.15
C VAL A 345 6.68 -23.24 6.19
N ASP A 346 6.24 -22.80 7.37
CA ASP A 346 5.75 -23.70 8.42
C ASP A 346 4.44 -24.41 8.04
N LEU A 347 3.56 -23.73 7.29
CA LEU A 347 2.36 -24.36 6.74
C LEU A 347 2.71 -25.41 5.68
N ALA A 348 3.64 -25.11 4.79
CA ALA A 348 4.07 -26.02 3.72
C ALA A 348 4.69 -27.33 4.29
N LYS A 349 5.46 -27.24 5.39
CA LYS A 349 6.03 -28.43 6.04
C LYS A 349 5.00 -29.40 6.59
N LYS A 350 3.81 -28.91 7.01
CA LYS A 350 2.73 -29.76 7.55
C LYS A 350 2.07 -30.67 6.50
N THR A 351 2.24 -30.37 5.22
CA THR A 351 1.68 -31.15 4.11
C THR A 351 2.53 -32.37 3.79
N ASN A 352 3.80 -32.38 4.21
CA ASN A 352 4.78 -33.42 3.92
C ASN A 352 4.87 -34.52 5.02
N TYR A 353 3.93 -34.52 5.97
CA TYR A 353 3.72 -35.54 7.00
C TYR A 353 2.28 -36.06 6.94
#